data_9180cfd298797a032a85e0a1f36f9e24
#
_entry.id   9180cfd298797a032a85e0a1f36f9e24
#
_cell.length_a   1.000
_cell.length_b   1.000
_cell.length_c   1.000
_cell.angle_alpha   90.00
_cell.angle_beta   90.00
_cell.angle_gamma   90.00
#
_symmetry.space_group_name_H-M   'P 1'
#
loop_
_entity.id
_entity.type
_entity.pdbx_description
1 polymer ?
#
loop_
_entity_poly.entity_id
_entity_poly.type
_entity_poly.pdbx_seq_one_letter_code
_entity_poly.pdbx_strand_id
1 'polypeptide(L)'
;MIDNRIDELSKRKAYNFIQVQVVKNDEVGKTIALQKIHAFLFEGLYPFAGKIRTKTISKGGFTFANGDFLPQVLKDIDKMPDNNFDEIVNKYIEMNIAHPFVEGNGRATRIWLDLLLKERIFKCIDWSKIEKKDYLEAMISSPVDPNPIFKLLNNALTDDINSRELFLRGIDYSYYYEEEDWYGEKD
;
A
#
# COMPACT_ATOMS: atom_id res chain seq x y z
N MET A 1 -5.07 -12.62 15.91
CA MET A 1 -3.85 -13.39 15.56
C MET A 1 -3.75 -13.34 14.05
N ILE A 2 -2.88 -12.44 13.51
CA ILE A 2 -2.53 -12.46 12.09
C ILE A 2 -1.83 -13.78 11.87
N ASP A 3 -2.30 -14.57 10.91
CA ASP A 3 -1.71 -15.87 10.64
C ASP A 3 -0.32 -15.64 10.01
N ASN A 4 0.73 -15.74 10.80
CA ASN A 4 2.14 -15.59 10.37
C ASN A 4 2.44 -16.43 9.10
N ARG A 5 1.68 -17.52 8.89
CA ARG A 5 1.81 -18.35 7.70
C ARG A 5 1.29 -17.64 6.44
N ILE A 6 0.20 -16.87 6.53
CA ILE A 6 -0.34 -16.08 5.41
C ILE A 6 0.65 -14.98 5.03
N ASP A 7 1.22 -14.30 6.02
CA ASP A 7 2.23 -13.27 5.77
C ASP A 7 3.47 -13.83 5.10
N GLU A 8 4.00 -14.96 5.58
CA GLU A 8 5.15 -15.62 4.97
C GLU A 8 4.87 -16.05 3.52
N LEU A 9 3.72 -16.67 3.25
CA LEU A 9 3.35 -17.15 1.92
C LEU A 9 3.10 -15.99 0.94
N SER A 10 2.40 -14.94 1.37
CA SER A 10 2.16 -13.77 0.54
C SER A 10 3.45 -12.98 0.27
N LYS A 11 4.37 -12.91 1.24
CA LYS A 11 5.69 -12.28 1.08
C LYS A 11 6.51 -13.00 0.00
N ARG A 12 6.50 -14.32 -0.02
CA ARG A 12 7.16 -15.10 -1.08
C ARG A 12 6.58 -14.80 -2.47
N LYS A 13 5.26 -14.63 -2.58
CA LYS A 13 4.63 -14.17 -3.83
C LYS A 13 5.08 -12.74 -4.18
N ALA A 14 5.14 -11.83 -3.21
CA ALA A 14 5.56 -10.46 -3.41
C ALA A 14 6.97 -10.35 -4.02
N TYR A 15 7.92 -11.19 -3.61
CA TYR A 15 9.27 -11.22 -4.19
C TYR A 15 9.29 -11.52 -5.69
N ASN A 16 8.28 -12.22 -6.21
CA ASN A 16 8.18 -12.58 -7.62
C ASN A 16 7.33 -11.57 -8.42
N PHE A 17 6.76 -10.56 -7.78
CA PHE A 17 5.82 -9.63 -8.42
C PHE A 17 6.41 -8.93 -9.65
N ILE A 18 7.66 -8.46 -9.56
CA ILE A 18 8.32 -7.75 -10.68
C ILE A 18 8.63 -8.65 -11.88
N GLN A 19 8.62 -9.97 -11.70
CA GLN A 19 8.89 -10.95 -12.78
C GLN A 19 7.63 -11.29 -13.56
N VAL A 20 6.46 -10.91 -13.06
CA VAL A 20 5.17 -11.21 -13.63
C VAL A 20 4.44 -9.92 -13.94
N GLN A 21 4.06 -9.71 -15.18
CA GLN A 21 3.26 -8.55 -15.57
C GLN A 21 1.81 -8.71 -15.09
N VAL A 22 1.57 -8.41 -13.82
CA VAL A 22 0.25 -8.51 -13.18
C VAL A 22 -0.65 -7.34 -13.58
N VAL A 23 -0.07 -6.15 -13.73
CA VAL A 23 -0.77 -4.87 -13.98
C VAL A 23 -0.37 -4.37 -15.36
N LYS A 24 -1.35 -3.94 -16.17
CA LYS A 24 -1.10 -3.28 -17.46
C LYS A 24 -0.78 -1.80 -17.25
N ASN A 25 -0.05 -1.19 -18.17
CA ASN A 25 0.37 0.22 -18.06
C ASN A 25 -0.82 1.18 -17.94
N ASP A 26 -1.91 0.92 -18.67
CA ASP A 26 -3.14 1.75 -18.63
C ASP A 26 -3.98 1.56 -17.37
N GLU A 27 -3.65 0.56 -16.55
CA GLU A 27 -4.29 0.30 -15.25
C GLU A 27 -3.54 0.95 -14.07
N VAL A 28 -2.27 1.31 -14.26
CA VAL A 28 -1.44 1.88 -13.20
C VAL A 28 -2.07 3.13 -12.60
N GLY A 29 -2.10 3.22 -11.28
CA GLY A 29 -2.73 4.31 -10.53
C GLY A 29 -4.26 4.18 -10.37
N LYS A 30 -4.86 3.11 -10.86
CA LYS A 30 -6.30 2.85 -10.73
C LYS A 30 -6.60 1.75 -9.71
N THR A 31 -7.84 1.71 -9.25
CA THR A 31 -8.35 0.68 -8.34
C THR A 31 -8.17 -0.73 -8.89
N ILE A 32 -8.37 -0.93 -10.20
CA ILE A 32 -8.19 -2.24 -10.83
C ILE A 32 -6.76 -2.78 -10.69
N ALA A 33 -5.75 -1.92 -10.77
CA ALA A 33 -4.37 -2.30 -10.53
C ALA A 33 -4.18 -2.78 -9.09
N LEU A 34 -4.73 -2.05 -8.12
CA LEU A 34 -4.65 -2.40 -6.72
C LEU A 34 -5.35 -3.75 -6.43
N GLN A 35 -6.52 -4.00 -7.04
CA GLN A 35 -7.22 -5.27 -6.94
C GLN A 35 -6.38 -6.43 -7.49
N LYS A 36 -5.72 -6.25 -8.62
CA LYS A 36 -4.84 -7.26 -9.22
C LYS A 36 -3.60 -7.53 -8.36
N ILE A 37 -2.99 -6.50 -7.79
CA ILE A 37 -1.88 -6.63 -6.85
C ILE A 37 -2.32 -7.44 -5.63
N HIS A 38 -3.45 -7.06 -5.02
CA HIS A 38 -3.99 -7.74 -3.85
C HIS A 38 -4.34 -9.20 -4.16
N ALA A 39 -4.97 -9.48 -5.30
CA ALA A 39 -5.24 -10.84 -5.74
C ALA A 39 -3.95 -11.64 -5.91
N PHE A 40 -2.92 -11.08 -6.55
CA PHE A 40 -1.64 -11.74 -6.72
C PHE A 40 -0.99 -12.15 -5.40
N LEU A 41 -1.03 -11.25 -4.40
CA LEU A 41 -0.44 -11.51 -3.09
C LEU A 41 -1.22 -12.57 -2.29
N PHE A 42 -2.54 -12.54 -2.36
CA PHE A 42 -3.41 -13.24 -1.39
C PHE A 42 -4.32 -14.31 -1.99
N GLU A 43 -4.32 -14.54 -3.31
CA GLU A 43 -5.09 -15.62 -3.92
C GLU A 43 -4.69 -16.98 -3.35
N GLY A 44 -5.69 -17.74 -2.91
CA GLY A 44 -5.49 -19.02 -2.19
C GLY A 44 -5.14 -18.86 -0.71
N LEU A 45 -4.96 -17.63 -0.20
CA LEU A 45 -4.66 -17.33 1.21
C LEU A 45 -5.84 -16.66 1.90
N TYR A 46 -6.50 -15.71 1.23
CA TYR A 46 -7.72 -15.07 1.71
C TYR A 46 -8.88 -15.32 0.74
N PRO A 47 -10.09 -15.62 1.24
CA PRO A 47 -11.28 -15.81 0.39
C PRO A 47 -11.73 -14.52 -0.31
N PHE A 48 -11.27 -13.36 0.17
CA PHE A 48 -11.57 -12.02 -0.36
C PHE A 48 -10.42 -11.44 -1.21
N ALA A 49 -9.42 -12.24 -1.60
CA ALA A 49 -8.30 -11.75 -2.40
C ALA A 49 -8.78 -10.99 -3.66
N GLY A 50 -8.33 -9.75 -3.83
CA GLY A 50 -8.72 -8.87 -4.92
C GLY A 50 -10.15 -8.32 -4.88
N LYS A 51 -10.94 -8.64 -3.86
CA LYS A 51 -12.34 -8.21 -3.76
C LYS A 51 -12.47 -7.00 -2.85
N ILE A 52 -13.15 -5.97 -3.34
CA ILE A 52 -13.49 -4.78 -2.54
C ILE A 52 -14.46 -5.17 -1.42
N ARG A 53 -14.17 -4.71 -0.20
CA ARG A 53 -15.05 -4.94 0.96
C ARG A 53 -16.36 -4.19 0.82
N THR A 54 -17.38 -4.72 1.46
CA THR A 54 -18.72 -4.11 1.54
C THR A 54 -19.05 -3.58 2.93
N LYS A 55 -18.29 -3.99 3.95
CA LYS A 55 -18.51 -3.56 5.34
C LYS A 55 -17.53 -2.46 5.73
N THR A 56 -17.95 -1.55 6.58
CA THR A 56 -17.08 -0.56 7.21
C THR A 56 -16.13 -1.25 8.18
N ILE A 57 -14.86 -0.86 8.17
CA ILE A 57 -13.82 -1.40 9.04
C ILE A 57 -13.10 -0.28 9.79
N SER A 58 -12.56 -0.62 10.96
CA SER A 58 -11.77 0.27 11.80
C SER A 58 -10.50 -0.43 12.27
N LYS A 59 -9.41 0.32 12.45
CA LYS A 59 -8.15 -0.18 13.03
C LYS A 59 -7.51 0.93 13.85
N GLY A 60 -7.05 0.58 15.07
CA GLY A 60 -6.37 1.54 15.93
C GLY A 60 -7.18 2.81 16.26
N GLY A 61 -8.51 2.69 16.40
CA GLY A 61 -9.39 3.83 16.66
C GLY A 61 -9.73 4.68 15.44
N PHE A 62 -9.16 4.40 14.26
CA PHE A 62 -9.49 5.06 13.01
C PHE A 62 -10.53 4.25 12.22
N THR A 63 -11.61 4.92 11.77
CA THR A 63 -12.63 4.32 10.90
C THR A 63 -12.36 4.73 9.46
N PHE A 64 -12.15 3.74 8.60
CA PHE A 64 -11.92 3.93 7.17
C PHE A 64 -13.23 4.27 6.43
N ALA A 65 -13.13 4.49 5.12
CA ALA A 65 -14.29 4.82 4.30
C ALA A 65 -15.45 3.83 4.51
N ASN A 66 -16.67 4.36 4.60
CA ASN A 66 -17.87 3.54 4.78
C ASN A 66 -18.04 2.58 3.58
N GLY A 67 -18.31 1.31 3.88
CA GLY A 67 -18.42 0.26 2.86
C GLY A 67 -19.47 0.55 1.79
N ASP A 68 -20.59 1.18 2.15
CA ASP A 68 -21.68 1.50 1.21
C ASP A 68 -21.27 2.56 0.17
N PHE A 69 -20.39 3.50 0.55
CA PHE A 69 -19.90 4.57 -0.32
C PHE A 69 -18.57 4.25 -0.98
N LEU A 70 -17.92 3.16 -0.58
CA LEU A 70 -16.60 2.80 -1.05
C LEU A 70 -16.49 2.67 -2.59
N PRO A 71 -17.47 2.09 -3.31
CA PRO A 71 -17.41 2.06 -4.78
C PRO A 71 -17.34 3.44 -5.43
N GLN A 72 -18.05 4.44 -4.87
CA GLN A 72 -18.00 5.80 -5.38
C GLN A 72 -16.68 6.49 -5.02
N VAL A 73 -16.20 6.31 -3.77
CA VAL A 73 -14.89 6.82 -3.32
C VAL A 73 -13.78 6.33 -4.24
N LEU A 74 -13.76 5.04 -4.58
CA LEU A 74 -12.74 4.46 -5.46
C LEU A 74 -12.81 5.03 -6.88
N LYS A 75 -14.01 5.25 -7.43
CA LYS A 75 -14.18 5.93 -8.74
C LYS A 75 -13.63 7.35 -8.72
N ASP A 76 -13.80 8.07 -7.62
CA ASP A 76 -13.30 9.43 -7.48
C ASP A 76 -11.76 9.44 -7.34
N ILE A 77 -11.19 8.50 -6.59
CA ILE A 77 -9.74 8.30 -6.52
C ILE A 77 -9.16 7.97 -7.90
N ASP A 78 -9.82 7.11 -8.69
CA ASP A 78 -9.36 6.76 -10.04
C ASP A 78 -9.25 7.98 -10.98
N LYS A 79 -10.03 9.03 -10.73
CA LYS A 79 -10.01 10.29 -11.49
C LYS A 79 -9.02 11.32 -10.97
N MET A 80 -8.46 11.12 -9.78
CA MET A 80 -7.47 12.05 -9.23
C MET A 80 -6.25 12.15 -10.14
N PRO A 81 -5.67 13.35 -10.29
CA PRO A 81 -4.44 13.52 -11.05
C PRO A 81 -3.28 12.77 -10.39
N ASP A 82 -2.34 12.31 -11.19
CA ASP A 82 -1.16 11.57 -10.76
C ASP A 82 0.08 11.86 -11.65
N ASN A 83 0.24 13.11 -12.11
CA ASN A 83 1.28 13.49 -13.07
C ASN A 83 2.63 13.84 -12.42
N ASN A 84 2.63 14.11 -11.11
CA ASN A 84 3.81 14.50 -10.35
C ASN A 84 3.79 13.88 -8.96
N PHE A 85 4.89 14.03 -8.23
CA PHE A 85 5.06 13.44 -6.91
C PHE A 85 3.94 13.85 -5.93
N ASP A 86 3.60 15.13 -5.87
CA ASP A 86 2.61 15.64 -4.91
C ASP A 86 1.21 15.08 -5.21
N GLU A 87 0.82 15.03 -6.48
CA GLU A 87 -0.45 14.43 -6.90
C GLU A 87 -0.49 12.93 -6.58
N ILE A 88 0.61 12.21 -6.82
CA ILE A 88 0.73 10.78 -6.53
C ILE A 88 0.59 10.52 -5.02
N VAL A 89 1.28 11.30 -4.18
CA VAL A 89 1.20 11.12 -2.73
C VAL A 89 -0.19 11.46 -2.20
N ASN A 90 -0.84 12.51 -2.70
CA ASN A 90 -2.23 12.80 -2.35
C ASN A 90 -3.16 11.64 -2.71
N LYS A 91 -3.01 11.08 -3.90
CA LYS A 91 -3.79 9.92 -4.35
C LYS A 91 -3.53 8.68 -3.47
N TYR A 92 -2.29 8.47 -3.07
CA TYR A 92 -1.90 7.42 -2.13
C TYR A 92 -2.55 7.57 -0.76
N ILE A 93 -2.60 8.79 -0.21
CA ILE A 93 -3.28 9.10 1.05
C ILE A 93 -4.76 8.77 0.95
N GLU A 94 -5.44 9.20 -0.10
CA GLU A 94 -6.86 8.91 -0.32
C GLU A 94 -7.13 7.41 -0.45
N MET A 95 -6.27 6.67 -1.13
CA MET A 95 -6.39 5.21 -1.23
C MET A 95 -6.18 4.53 0.13
N ASN A 96 -5.29 5.05 0.98
CA ASN A 96 -5.11 4.56 2.34
C ASN A 96 -6.36 4.83 3.21
N ILE A 97 -6.99 5.98 3.08
CA ILE A 97 -8.26 6.30 3.77
C ILE A 97 -9.40 5.40 3.26
N ALA A 98 -9.45 5.15 1.96
CA ALA A 98 -10.42 4.22 1.37
C ALA A 98 -10.27 2.81 1.93
N HIS A 99 -9.05 2.32 2.07
CA HIS A 99 -8.73 1.00 2.66
C HIS A 99 -9.61 -0.12 2.09
N PRO A 100 -9.50 -0.43 0.78
CA PRO A 100 -10.57 -1.11 0.06
C PRO A 100 -10.75 -2.59 0.36
N PHE A 101 -9.79 -3.25 1.04
CA PHE A 101 -9.85 -4.67 1.35
C PHE A 101 -10.09 -4.93 2.83
N VAL A 102 -10.52 -6.15 3.15
CA VAL A 102 -10.72 -6.57 4.54
C VAL A 102 -9.39 -6.63 5.30
N GLU A 103 -8.33 -7.12 4.65
CA GLU A 103 -6.97 -7.23 5.20
C GLU A 103 -5.96 -7.11 4.04
N GLY A 104 -4.70 -6.79 4.33
CA GLY A 104 -3.63 -6.74 3.32
C GLY A 104 -3.52 -5.43 2.55
N ASN A 105 -4.24 -4.39 2.98
CA ASN A 105 -4.25 -3.09 2.31
C ASN A 105 -2.86 -2.46 2.21
N GLY A 106 -2.13 -2.35 3.30
CA GLY A 106 -0.81 -1.71 3.32
C GLY A 106 0.18 -2.39 2.38
N ARG A 107 0.27 -3.71 2.43
CA ARG A 107 1.16 -4.52 1.57
C ARG A 107 0.87 -4.33 0.09
N ALA A 108 -0.40 -4.33 -0.30
CA ALA A 108 -0.81 -4.10 -1.68
C ALA A 108 -0.63 -2.64 -2.11
N THR A 109 -1.00 -1.68 -1.27
CA THR A 109 -1.01 -0.25 -1.61
C THR A 109 0.41 0.31 -1.74
N ARG A 110 1.40 -0.18 -0.99
CA ARG A 110 2.80 0.23 -1.17
C ARG A 110 3.38 -0.24 -2.52
N ILE A 111 3.05 -1.44 -2.98
CA ILE A 111 3.41 -1.89 -4.34
C ILE A 111 2.72 -1.02 -5.40
N TRP A 112 1.44 -0.71 -5.20
CA TRP A 112 0.67 0.16 -6.09
C TRP A 112 1.29 1.56 -6.20
N LEU A 113 1.74 2.15 -5.08
CA LEU A 113 2.45 3.43 -5.06
C LEU A 113 3.75 3.37 -5.88
N ASP A 114 4.57 2.35 -5.67
CA ASP A 114 5.84 2.20 -6.39
C ASP A 114 5.63 2.01 -7.90
N LEU A 115 4.61 1.27 -8.33
CA LEU A 115 4.26 1.16 -9.74
C LEU A 115 3.83 2.51 -10.33
N LEU A 116 3.05 3.28 -9.59
CA LEU A 116 2.58 4.60 -10.03
C LEU A 116 3.73 5.60 -10.16
N LEU A 117 4.63 5.63 -9.17
CA LEU A 117 5.83 6.47 -9.22
C LEU A 117 6.73 6.10 -10.39
N LYS A 118 6.95 4.80 -10.64
CA LYS A 118 7.76 4.33 -11.77
C LYS A 118 7.18 4.76 -13.11
N GLU A 119 5.89 4.55 -13.30
CA GLU A 119 5.22 4.83 -14.58
C GLU A 119 5.16 6.33 -14.88
N ARG A 120 4.94 7.18 -13.88
CA ARG A 120 4.70 8.62 -14.08
C ARG A 120 5.97 9.47 -14.01
N ILE A 121 6.86 9.17 -13.09
CA ILE A 121 8.01 10.04 -12.78
C ILE A 121 9.36 9.31 -12.74
N PHE A 122 9.40 8.02 -13.11
CA PHE A 122 10.61 7.20 -13.15
C PHE A 122 11.36 7.16 -11.81
N LYS A 123 10.62 7.05 -10.71
CA LYS A 123 11.10 6.96 -9.33
C LYS A 123 10.44 5.79 -8.60
N CYS A 124 11.02 5.38 -7.49
CA CYS A 124 10.39 4.49 -6.52
C CYS A 124 10.84 4.86 -5.11
N ILE A 125 10.26 4.21 -4.11
CA ILE A 125 10.60 4.43 -2.71
C ILE A 125 11.64 3.41 -2.27
N ASP A 126 12.73 3.89 -1.67
CA ASP A 126 13.60 3.04 -0.86
C ASP A 126 13.00 2.92 0.56
N TRP A 127 12.13 1.94 0.74
CA TRP A 127 11.42 1.73 1.99
C TRP A 127 12.35 1.49 3.17
N SER A 128 13.58 1.03 2.95
CA SER A 128 14.59 0.85 4.00
C SER A 128 15.05 2.13 4.67
N LYS A 129 14.77 3.29 4.07
CA LYS A 129 15.07 4.62 4.63
C LYS A 129 13.97 5.17 5.52
N ILE A 130 12.87 4.46 5.68
CA ILE A 130 11.71 4.90 6.46
C ILE A 130 11.53 3.96 7.65
N GLU A 131 11.69 4.51 8.86
CA GLU A 131 11.45 3.76 10.08
C GLU A 131 9.96 3.44 10.25
N LYS A 132 9.66 2.23 10.75
CA LYS A 132 8.29 1.73 10.95
C LYS A 132 7.42 2.71 11.74
N LYS A 133 7.92 3.17 12.88
CA LYS A 133 7.18 4.09 13.74
C LYS A 133 6.83 5.38 13.02
N ASP A 134 7.80 5.99 12.35
CA ASP A 134 7.62 7.26 11.64
C ASP A 134 6.61 7.09 10.50
N TYR A 135 6.69 5.98 9.75
CA TYR A 135 5.75 5.68 8.68
C TYR A 135 4.31 5.53 9.19
N LEU A 136 4.11 4.72 10.23
CA LEU A 136 2.77 4.48 10.78
C LEU A 136 2.16 5.76 11.37
N GLU A 137 2.92 6.55 12.13
CA GLU A 137 2.47 7.83 12.67
C GLU A 137 2.11 8.82 11.55
N ALA A 138 2.95 8.91 10.51
CA ALA A 138 2.70 9.78 9.37
C ALA A 138 1.44 9.37 8.58
N MET A 139 1.20 8.07 8.40
CA MET A 139 0.00 7.59 7.72
C MET A 139 -1.26 7.82 8.56
N ILE A 140 -1.21 7.63 9.88
CA ILE A 140 -2.34 7.91 10.78
C ILE A 140 -2.70 9.40 10.76
N SER A 141 -1.71 10.29 10.74
CA SER A 141 -1.93 11.75 10.72
C SER A 141 -2.33 12.28 9.35
N SER A 142 -2.04 11.56 8.26
CA SER A 142 -2.15 12.03 6.88
C SER A 142 -3.53 12.58 6.46
N PRO A 143 -4.68 12.11 7.00
CA PRO A 143 -5.97 12.68 6.67
C PRO A 143 -6.15 14.13 7.14
N VAL A 144 -5.41 14.55 8.17
CA VAL A 144 -5.46 15.90 8.77
C VAL A 144 -4.22 16.71 8.42
N ASP A 145 -3.04 16.12 8.53
CA ASP A 145 -1.76 16.73 8.18
C ASP A 145 -0.96 15.76 7.28
N PRO A 146 -0.91 16.00 5.98
CA PRO A 146 -0.17 15.16 5.03
C PRO A 146 1.34 15.43 5.02
N ASN A 147 1.83 16.50 5.64
CA ASN A 147 3.24 16.91 5.56
C ASN A 147 4.23 15.83 6.02
N PRO A 148 3.99 15.11 7.14
CA PRO A 148 4.93 14.09 7.59
C PRO A 148 5.13 12.98 6.55
N ILE A 149 4.06 12.43 5.94
CA ILE A 149 4.20 11.38 4.93
C ILE A 149 4.84 11.90 3.64
N PHE A 150 4.51 13.12 3.20
CA PHE A 150 5.17 13.75 2.07
C PHE A 150 6.68 13.84 2.27
N LYS A 151 7.11 14.29 3.44
CA LYS A 151 8.54 14.40 3.78
C LYS A 151 9.24 13.05 3.80
N LEU A 152 8.66 12.04 4.45
CA LEU A 152 9.23 10.69 4.53
C LEU A 152 9.40 10.09 3.14
N LEU A 153 8.36 10.12 2.32
CA LEU A 153 8.40 9.56 0.96
C LEU A 153 9.37 10.33 0.05
N ASN A 154 9.38 11.67 0.12
CA ASN A 154 10.31 12.47 -0.68
C ASN A 154 11.78 12.18 -0.34
N ASN A 155 12.11 12.03 0.94
CA ASN A 155 13.46 11.72 1.38
C ASN A 155 13.91 10.29 1.00
N ALA A 156 12.97 9.40 0.73
CA ALA A 156 13.21 8.02 0.34
C ALA A 156 13.11 7.77 -1.17
N LEU A 157 12.80 8.80 -1.98
CA LEU A 157 12.76 8.68 -3.43
C LEU A 157 14.12 8.31 -4.00
N THR A 158 14.11 7.41 -4.99
CA THR A 158 15.31 7.00 -5.74
C THR A 158 15.01 6.77 -7.21
N ASP A 159 16.03 6.96 -8.05
CA ASP A 159 16.01 6.69 -9.51
C ASP A 159 16.30 5.21 -9.83
N ASP A 160 16.68 4.42 -8.84
CA ASP A 160 17.11 3.03 -9.02
C ASP A 160 15.91 2.07 -9.20
N ILE A 161 15.06 2.39 -10.17
CA ILE A 161 13.79 1.72 -10.42
C ILE A 161 13.92 0.28 -10.94
N ASN A 162 15.10 -0.12 -11.39
CA ASN A 162 15.37 -1.45 -11.93
C ASN A 162 16.17 -2.34 -10.99
N SER A 163 16.50 -1.87 -9.80
CA SER A 163 17.24 -2.65 -8.81
C SER A 163 16.36 -3.73 -8.19
N ARG A 164 16.69 -4.99 -8.47
CA ARG A 164 16.04 -6.13 -7.83
C ARG A 164 16.31 -6.15 -6.31
N GLU A 165 17.51 -5.82 -5.90
CA GLU A 165 17.90 -5.78 -4.49
C GLU A 165 17.06 -4.75 -3.72
N LEU A 166 16.91 -3.54 -4.28
CA LEU A 166 16.08 -2.49 -3.69
C LEU A 166 14.63 -2.93 -3.58
N PHE A 167 14.09 -3.57 -4.62
CA PHE A 167 12.74 -4.10 -4.60
C PHE A 167 12.55 -5.16 -3.50
N LEU A 168 13.41 -6.16 -3.42
CA LEU A 168 13.32 -7.23 -2.42
C LEU A 168 13.40 -6.67 -1.00
N ARG A 169 14.34 -5.75 -0.74
CA ARG A 169 14.47 -5.04 0.53
C ARG A 169 13.21 -4.22 0.85
N GLY A 170 12.62 -3.59 -0.16
CA GLY A 170 11.36 -2.86 -0.02
C GLY A 170 10.20 -3.76 0.40
N ILE A 171 10.10 -4.97 -0.16
CA ILE A 171 9.11 -5.97 0.27
C ILE A 171 9.35 -6.36 1.74
N ASP A 172 10.59 -6.59 2.15
CA ASP A 172 10.91 -6.91 3.55
C ASP A 172 10.42 -5.82 4.50
N TYR A 173 10.69 -4.56 4.20
CA TYR A 173 10.22 -3.42 5.00
C TYR A 173 8.70 -3.27 4.97
N SER A 174 8.08 -3.46 3.80
CA SER A 174 6.62 -3.39 3.67
C SER A 174 5.91 -4.41 4.57
N TYR A 175 6.43 -5.61 4.68
CA TYR A 175 5.88 -6.63 5.58
C TYR A 175 6.22 -6.35 7.03
N TYR A 176 7.43 -5.87 7.33
CA TYR A 176 7.82 -5.45 8.68
C TYR A 176 6.91 -4.35 9.25
N TYR A 177 6.42 -3.41 8.42
CA TYR A 177 5.47 -2.38 8.88
C TYR A 177 4.13 -2.95 9.38
N GLU A 178 3.75 -4.14 8.95
CA GLU A 178 2.51 -4.82 9.35
C GLU A 178 2.67 -5.75 10.56
N GLU A 179 3.90 -6.02 10.98
CA GLU A 179 4.15 -6.85 12.16
C GLU A 179 3.61 -6.14 13.40
N GLU A 180 2.82 -6.85 14.21
CA GLU A 180 2.39 -6.35 15.52
C GLU A 180 3.61 -6.32 16.44
N ASP A 181 3.93 -5.14 16.99
CA ASP A 181 4.93 -5.05 18.04
C ASP A 181 4.38 -5.77 19.28
N TRP A 182 5.01 -6.88 19.63
CA TRP A 182 4.76 -7.62 20.88
C TRP A 182 5.30 -6.84 22.07
N TYR A 183 4.84 -5.61 22.26
CA TYR A 183 4.95 -4.98 23.56
C TYR A 183 3.72 -5.42 24.34
N GLY A 184 3.90 -6.51 25.10
CA GLY A 184 2.92 -6.90 26.09
C GLY A 184 2.54 -5.67 26.92
N GLU A 185 1.27 -5.33 26.91
CA GLU A 185 0.68 -4.59 28.00
C GLU A 185 1.06 -5.38 29.27
N LYS A 186 2.05 -4.89 29.97
CA LYS A 186 2.22 -5.23 31.36
C LYS A 186 1.31 -4.28 32.13
N ASP A 187 0.29 -4.88 32.73
CA ASP A 187 -0.64 -4.33 33.71
C ASP A 187 -0.13 -3.15 34.52
#